data_53787188cf6aadc3b98b59eabb05b53b
#
_entry.id   53787188cf6aadc3b98b59eabb05b53b
#
_cell.length_a   1.000
_cell.length_b   1.000
_cell.length_c   1.000
_cell.angle_alpha   90.00
_cell.angle_beta   90.00
_cell.angle_gamma   90.00
#
_symmetry.space_group_name_H-M   'P 1'
#
loop_
_entity.id
_entity.type
_entity.pdbx_description
1 polymer ?
#
loop_
_entity_poly.entity_id
_entity_poly.type
_entity_poly.pdbx_seq_one_letter_code
_entity_poly.pdbx_strand_id
1 'polypeptide(L)'
;MMFRGFLRWCAARPEYREMTDRDAGKAAAIVENLPSNTRRTDALEAAQVPGWWAGVEQLSNRTASAYLRALLLTGARREELAALTWANVDFQWRKLTLADKVETTRTIPLSPYMAQMLAALPKAGPFVFASTGKAGRITDTRASHAKALQSAAIVGLTIHGLRRSFSLLGEAAGAPAGAIAQVMGHKPSAT
;
A
#
# COMPACT_ATOMS: atom_id res chain seq x y z
N MET A 1 -10.96 2.81 17.39
CA MET A 1 -12.16 2.63 16.52
C MET A 1 -12.94 1.36 16.84
N MET A 2 -12.33 0.24 17.16
CA MET A 2 -13.03 -1.03 17.45
C MET A 2 -14.00 -0.95 18.64
N PHE A 3 -13.62 -0.32 19.74
CA PHE A 3 -14.46 -0.20 20.92
C PHE A 3 -15.80 0.52 20.66
N ARG A 4 -15.79 1.64 19.94
CA ARG A 4 -17.02 2.35 19.55
C ARG A 4 -17.91 1.53 18.61
N GLY A 5 -17.31 0.72 17.75
CA GLY A 5 -18.04 -0.22 16.88
C GLY A 5 -18.71 -1.31 17.70
N PHE A 6 -18.00 -1.86 18.67
CA PHE A 6 -18.53 -2.85 19.62
C PHE A 6 -19.70 -2.31 20.44
N LEU A 7 -19.57 -1.13 21.03
CA LEU A 7 -20.67 -0.51 21.79
C LEU A 7 -21.93 -0.28 20.92
N ARG A 8 -21.76 0.17 19.67
CA ARG A 8 -22.88 0.32 18.72
C ARG A 8 -23.54 -1.02 18.39
N TRP A 9 -22.73 -2.06 18.22
CA TRP A 9 -23.20 -3.41 17.96
C TRP A 9 -23.99 -3.96 19.15
N CYS A 10 -23.52 -3.77 20.39
CA CYS A 10 -24.23 -4.13 21.60
C CYS A 10 -25.55 -3.36 21.74
N ALA A 11 -25.52 -2.03 21.58
CA ALA A 11 -26.72 -1.19 21.70
C ALA A 11 -27.80 -1.50 20.65
N ALA A 12 -27.44 -2.14 19.53
CA ALA A 12 -28.38 -2.56 18.50
C ALA A 12 -29.09 -3.90 18.84
N ARG A 13 -28.65 -4.61 19.88
CA ARG A 13 -29.23 -5.92 20.29
C ARG A 13 -30.07 -5.82 21.55
N PRO A 14 -31.27 -6.41 21.56
CA PRO A 14 -32.17 -6.34 22.73
C PRO A 14 -31.48 -6.81 24.01
N GLU A 15 -30.70 -7.90 23.94
CA GLU A 15 -30.03 -8.54 25.08
C GLU A 15 -29.00 -7.64 25.79
N TYR A 16 -28.42 -6.67 25.07
CA TYR A 16 -27.35 -5.83 25.58
C TYR A 16 -27.70 -4.35 25.65
N ARG A 17 -28.86 -3.95 25.11
CA ARG A 17 -29.26 -2.54 24.98
C ARG A 17 -29.30 -1.81 26.31
N GLU A 18 -29.86 -2.44 27.32
CA GLU A 18 -30.01 -1.83 28.67
C GLU A 18 -28.68 -1.75 29.44
N MET A 19 -27.73 -2.63 29.11
CA MET A 19 -26.42 -2.69 29.77
C MET A 19 -25.36 -1.85 29.04
N THR A 20 -25.69 -1.25 27.89
CA THR A 20 -24.71 -0.64 27.03
C THR A 20 -25.03 0.82 26.76
N ASP A 21 -24.20 1.72 27.30
CA ASP A 21 -24.18 3.11 26.85
C ASP A 21 -23.48 3.19 25.48
N ARG A 22 -24.27 3.50 24.43
CA ARG A 22 -23.81 3.68 23.06
C ARG A 22 -22.71 4.74 22.93
N ASP A 23 -22.75 5.74 23.81
CA ASP A 23 -21.87 6.89 23.76
C ASP A 23 -20.73 6.84 24.79
N ALA A 24 -20.65 5.79 25.60
CA ALA A 24 -19.55 5.61 26.57
C ALA A 24 -18.16 5.78 25.95
N GLY A 25 -17.99 5.36 24.69
CA GLY A 25 -16.74 5.55 23.94
C GLY A 25 -16.41 7.02 23.58
N LYS A 26 -17.31 7.95 23.87
CA LYS A 26 -17.10 9.42 23.69
C LYS A 26 -16.81 10.15 25.00
N ALA A 27 -16.84 9.46 26.14
CA ALA A 27 -16.56 10.06 27.44
C ALA A 27 -15.17 10.72 27.41
N ALA A 28 -15.07 11.92 27.98
CA ALA A 28 -13.84 12.71 27.96
C ALA A 28 -12.61 11.93 28.46
N ALA A 29 -12.77 11.20 29.57
CA ALA A 29 -11.73 10.37 30.14
C ALA A 29 -11.20 9.28 29.18
N ILE A 30 -12.06 8.76 28.29
CA ILE A 30 -11.63 7.80 27.26
C ILE A 30 -10.94 8.51 26.11
N VAL A 31 -11.47 9.67 25.68
CA VAL A 31 -10.91 10.44 24.55
C VAL A 31 -9.54 10.97 24.87
N GLU A 32 -9.33 11.47 26.08
CA GLU A 32 -8.05 12.02 26.57
C GLU A 32 -6.96 10.95 26.69
N ASN A 33 -7.34 9.72 27.03
CA ASN A 33 -6.41 8.60 27.16
C ASN A 33 -6.22 7.78 25.88
N LEU A 34 -6.96 8.09 24.80
CA LEU A 34 -6.69 7.45 23.51
C LEU A 34 -5.39 8.05 22.92
N PRO A 35 -4.46 7.17 22.46
CA PRO A 35 -3.29 7.68 21.76
C PRO A 35 -3.75 8.54 20.57
N SER A 36 -3.20 9.74 20.46
CA SER A 36 -3.50 10.63 19.35
C SER A 36 -3.22 9.89 18.05
N ASN A 37 -4.22 9.80 17.18
CA ASN A 37 -4.06 9.17 15.86
C ASN A 37 -3.31 10.15 14.95
N THR A 38 -2.05 10.40 15.30
CA THR A 38 -1.16 11.25 14.48
C THR A 38 -1.05 10.60 13.11
N ARG A 39 -1.57 11.29 12.11
CA ARG A 39 -1.48 10.85 10.71
C ARG A 39 0.01 10.73 10.38
N ARG A 40 0.46 9.51 10.09
CA ARG A 40 1.85 9.29 9.70
C ARG A 40 2.14 10.08 8.42
N THR A 41 3.23 10.81 8.42
CA THR A 41 3.69 11.64 7.29
C THR A 41 4.92 11.07 6.61
N ASP A 42 5.36 9.85 7.00
CA ASP A 42 6.53 9.21 6.43
C ASP A 42 6.35 9.01 4.91
N ALA A 43 7.20 9.66 4.13
CA ALA A 43 7.29 9.55 2.69
C ALA A 43 8.73 9.85 2.25
N LEU A 44 9.12 9.37 1.07
CA LEU A 44 10.39 9.74 0.46
C LEU A 44 10.34 11.17 -0.04
N GLU A 45 11.33 11.95 0.32
CA GLU A 45 11.64 13.20 -0.36
C GLU A 45 12.31 12.93 -1.72
N ALA A 46 12.16 13.85 -2.66
CA ALA A 46 12.74 13.69 -4.01
C ALA A 46 14.26 13.41 -3.97
N ALA A 47 14.99 14.08 -3.07
CA ALA A 47 16.42 13.88 -2.87
C ALA A 47 16.79 12.48 -2.33
N GLN A 48 15.86 11.80 -1.63
CA GLN A 48 16.10 10.47 -1.07
C GLN A 48 15.85 9.34 -2.08
N VAL A 49 15.08 9.63 -3.15
CA VAL A 49 14.68 8.61 -4.14
C VAL A 49 15.86 7.88 -4.75
N PRO A 50 16.93 8.55 -5.25
CA PRO A 50 18.08 7.85 -5.85
C PRO A 50 18.76 6.88 -4.88
N GLY A 51 18.99 7.29 -3.64
CA GLY A 51 19.61 6.45 -2.61
C GLY A 51 18.73 5.24 -2.26
N TRP A 52 17.45 5.46 -2.03
CA TRP A 52 16.49 4.39 -1.76
C TRP A 52 16.41 3.40 -2.94
N TRP A 53 16.37 3.92 -4.17
CA TRP A 53 16.28 3.11 -5.37
C TRP A 53 17.49 2.19 -5.51
N ALA A 54 18.70 2.75 -5.39
CA ALA A 54 19.94 1.99 -5.44
C ALA A 54 19.97 0.90 -4.34
N GLY A 55 19.55 1.24 -3.11
CA GLY A 55 19.47 0.28 -2.01
C GLY A 55 18.48 -0.87 -2.29
N VAL A 56 17.36 -0.59 -2.95
CA VAL A 56 16.39 -1.62 -3.34
C VAL A 56 16.93 -2.48 -4.49
N GLU A 57 17.65 -1.91 -5.46
CA GLU A 57 18.26 -2.67 -6.56
C GLU A 57 19.34 -3.65 -6.10
N GLN A 58 20.06 -3.33 -5.04
CA GLN A 58 21.09 -4.19 -4.45
C GLN A 58 20.55 -5.36 -3.63
N LEU A 59 19.23 -5.45 -3.41
CA LEU A 59 18.65 -6.58 -2.69
C LEU A 59 18.88 -7.91 -3.42
N SER A 60 19.38 -8.91 -2.72
CA SER A 60 19.58 -10.26 -3.26
C SER A 60 18.28 -10.92 -3.70
N ASN A 61 17.17 -10.64 -3.01
CA ASN A 61 15.85 -11.10 -3.40
C ASN A 61 15.27 -10.20 -4.50
N ARG A 62 15.43 -10.63 -5.77
CA ARG A 62 14.93 -9.90 -6.95
C ARG A 62 13.44 -9.66 -6.94
N THR A 63 12.64 -10.60 -6.42
CA THR A 63 11.18 -10.44 -6.33
C THR A 63 10.83 -9.35 -5.32
N ALA A 64 11.48 -9.33 -4.15
CA ALA A 64 11.27 -8.27 -3.17
C ALA A 64 11.72 -6.90 -3.69
N SER A 65 12.85 -6.83 -4.39
CA SER A 65 13.35 -5.63 -5.05
C SER A 65 12.32 -5.09 -6.07
N ALA A 66 11.85 -5.92 -6.98
CA ALA A 66 10.86 -5.53 -7.96
C ALA A 66 9.53 -5.12 -7.31
N TYR A 67 9.10 -5.83 -6.27
CA TYR A 67 7.87 -5.51 -5.54
C TYR A 67 7.92 -4.14 -4.85
N LEU A 68 9.02 -3.82 -4.16
CA LEU A 68 9.19 -2.52 -3.50
C LEU A 68 9.20 -1.36 -4.51
N ARG A 69 9.91 -1.52 -5.63
CA ARG A 69 9.90 -0.54 -6.73
C ARG A 69 8.51 -0.39 -7.34
N ALA A 70 7.80 -1.49 -7.56
CA ALA A 70 6.44 -1.47 -8.08
C ALA A 70 5.46 -0.75 -7.13
N LEU A 71 5.61 -0.90 -5.80
CA LEU A 71 4.83 -0.14 -4.82
C LEU A 71 5.04 1.38 -4.97
N LEU A 72 6.30 1.81 -5.13
CA LEU A 72 6.60 3.23 -5.34
C LEU A 72 6.09 3.73 -6.69
N LEU A 73 6.20 2.94 -7.76
CA LEU A 73 5.81 3.33 -9.13
C LEU A 73 4.30 3.37 -9.37
N THR A 74 3.52 2.65 -8.55
CA THR A 74 2.06 2.52 -8.76
C THR A 74 1.23 3.16 -7.66
N GLY A 75 1.83 3.43 -6.50
CA GLY A 75 1.08 3.83 -5.33
C GLY A 75 0.02 2.80 -4.88
N ALA A 76 0.09 1.56 -5.35
CA ALA A 76 -0.86 0.51 -5.01
C ALA A 76 -0.82 0.16 -3.51
N ARG A 77 -1.92 -0.41 -3.00
CA ARG A 77 -1.89 -0.97 -1.65
C ARG A 77 -1.04 -2.24 -1.64
N ARG A 78 -0.36 -2.48 -0.53
CA ARG A 78 0.54 -3.63 -0.36
C ARG A 78 -0.09 -4.95 -0.79
N GLU A 79 -1.28 -5.26 -0.29
CA GLU A 79 -1.94 -6.52 -0.58
C GLU A 79 -2.47 -6.62 -2.01
N GLU A 80 -2.93 -5.51 -2.60
CA GLU A 80 -3.38 -5.47 -3.99
C GLU A 80 -2.23 -5.84 -4.93
N LEU A 81 -1.07 -5.23 -4.72
CA LEU A 81 0.09 -5.50 -5.56
C LEU A 81 0.67 -6.90 -5.31
N ALA A 82 0.70 -7.37 -4.05
CA ALA A 82 1.15 -8.72 -3.74
C ALA A 82 0.27 -9.81 -4.36
N ALA A 83 -1.02 -9.51 -4.58
CA ALA A 83 -1.96 -10.43 -5.23
C ALA A 83 -1.99 -10.32 -6.76
N LEU A 84 -1.17 -9.44 -7.35
CA LEU A 84 -1.11 -9.27 -8.81
C LEU A 84 -0.71 -10.60 -9.48
N THR A 85 -1.53 -11.05 -10.42
CA THR A 85 -1.26 -12.23 -11.24
C THR A 85 -0.75 -11.85 -12.63
N TRP A 86 -0.07 -12.76 -13.31
CA TRP A 86 0.37 -12.56 -14.69
C TRP A 86 -0.79 -12.33 -15.66
N ALA A 87 -1.97 -12.90 -15.40
CA ALA A 87 -3.18 -12.67 -16.20
C ALA A 87 -3.66 -11.21 -16.14
N ASN A 88 -3.29 -10.48 -15.10
CA ASN A 88 -3.66 -9.08 -14.89
C ASN A 88 -2.57 -8.09 -15.37
N VAL A 89 -1.52 -8.58 -16.03
CA VAL A 89 -0.44 -7.77 -16.64
C VAL A 89 -0.57 -7.83 -18.15
N ASP A 90 -1.04 -6.76 -18.74
CA ASP A 90 -1.14 -6.62 -20.18
C ASP A 90 0.09 -5.87 -20.72
N PHE A 91 1.05 -6.61 -21.24
CA PHE A 91 2.28 -6.05 -21.82
C PHE A 91 2.04 -5.39 -23.18
N GLN A 92 1.04 -5.83 -23.93
CA GLN A 92 0.71 -5.30 -25.26
C GLN A 92 0.11 -3.91 -25.15
N TRP A 93 -0.92 -3.76 -24.29
CA TRP A 93 -1.62 -2.50 -24.08
C TRP A 93 -1.08 -1.70 -22.90
N ARG A 94 0.02 -2.18 -22.29
CA ARG A 94 0.69 -1.54 -21.16
C ARG A 94 -0.27 -1.16 -20.03
N LYS A 95 -0.94 -2.15 -19.51
CA LYS A 95 -1.94 -2.00 -18.45
C LYS A 95 -1.73 -3.00 -17.33
N LEU A 96 -2.04 -2.58 -16.11
CA LEU A 96 -2.14 -3.44 -14.94
C LEU A 96 -3.56 -3.37 -14.41
N THR A 97 -4.17 -4.51 -14.14
CA THR A 97 -5.47 -4.60 -13.46
C THR A 97 -5.25 -5.01 -12.02
N LEU A 98 -5.58 -4.12 -11.09
CA LEU A 98 -5.48 -4.35 -9.65
C LEU A 98 -6.88 -4.59 -9.07
N ALA A 99 -7.02 -5.64 -8.27
CA ALA A 99 -8.26 -5.93 -7.55
C ALA A 99 -8.30 -5.11 -6.24
N ASP A 100 -9.41 -4.42 -5.99
CA ASP A 100 -9.67 -3.76 -4.71
C ASP A 100 -10.45 -4.70 -3.77
N LYS A 101 -10.46 -4.40 -2.46
CA LYS A 101 -11.12 -5.22 -1.42
C LYS A 101 -12.64 -5.36 -1.57
N VAL A 102 -13.29 -4.56 -2.41
CA VAL A 102 -14.76 -4.48 -2.54
C VAL A 102 -15.16 -4.84 -3.97
N GLU A 103 -14.74 -6.00 -4.48
CA GLU A 103 -15.12 -6.55 -5.80
C GLU A 103 -14.95 -5.58 -6.99
N THR A 104 -14.23 -4.49 -6.79
CA THR A 104 -13.92 -3.53 -7.84
C THR A 104 -12.50 -3.73 -8.33
N THR A 105 -12.31 -3.61 -9.63
CA THR A 105 -10.99 -3.60 -10.24
C THR A 105 -10.68 -2.19 -10.75
N ARG A 106 -9.40 -1.82 -10.76
CA ARG A 106 -8.94 -0.63 -11.45
C ARG A 106 -7.79 -0.96 -12.37
N THR A 107 -7.78 -0.29 -13.50
CA THR A 107 -6.70 -0.39 -14.47
C THR A 107 -5.78 0.81 -14.33
N ILE A 108 -4.48 0.55 -14.22
CA ILE A 108 -3.45 1.58 -14.16
C ILE A 108 -2.44 1.40 -15.29
N PRO A 109 -1.78 2.47 -15.75
CA PRO A 109 -0.75 2.37 -16.78
C PRO A 109 0.45 1.53 -16.31
N LEU A 110 0.99 0.71 -17.21
CA LEU A 110 2.24 0.00 -17.05
C LEU A 110 3.34 0.77 -17.77
N SER A 111 4.20 1.46 -17.01
CA SER A 111 5.32 2.20 -17.61
C SER A 111 6.31 1.26 -18.32
N PRO A 112 7.05 1.75 -19.33
CA PRO A 112 8.06 0.95 -20.03
C PRO A 112 9.08 0.33 -19.08
N TYR A 113 9.56 1.09 -18.10
CA TYR A 113 10.48 0.61 -17.08
C TYR A 113 9.86 -0.54 -16.27
N MET A 114 8.63 -0.36 -15.80
CA MET A 114 7.95 -1.38 -15.02
C MET A 114 7.68 -2.64 -15.85
N ALA A 115 7.33 -2.50 -17.13
CA ALA A 115 7.14 -3.62 -18.05
C ALA A 115 8.42 -4.46 -18.18
N GLN A 116 9.56 -3.83 -18.40
CA GLN A 116 10.86 -4.51 -18.45
C GLN A 116 11.21 -5.20 -17.13
N MET A 117 11.02 -4.49 -16.02
CA MET A 117 11.28 -5.03 -14.69
C MET A 117 10.44 -6.28 -14.40
N LEU A 118 9.14 -6.24 -14.70
CA LEU A 118 8.25 -7.39 -14.49
C LEU A 118 8.58 -8.54 -15.45
N ALA A 119 8.86 -8.25 -16.72
CA ALA A 119 9.23 -9.27 -17.72
C ALA A 119 10.50 -10.06 -17.33
N ALA A 120 11.40 -9.44 -16.58
CA ALA A 120 12.63 -10.06 -16.08
C ALA A 120 12.41 -10.96 -14.84
N LEU A 121 11.20 -11.00 -14.27
CA LEU A 121 10.89 -11.85 -13.13
C LEU A 121 10.60 -13.30 -13.57
N PRO A 122 11.01 -14.28 -12.76
CA PRO A 122 10.69 -15.68 -13.04
C PRO A 122 9.18 -15.91 -12.91
N LYS A 123 8.58 -16.56 -13.92
CA LYS A 123 7.16 -16.97 -13.88
C LYS A 123 7.01 -18.28 -13.11
N ALA A 124 7.28 -18.27 -11.82
CA ALA A 124 7.26 -19.46 -10.95
C ALA A 124 5.85 -19.84 -10.43
N GLY A 125 4.79 -19.25 -10.98
CA GLY A 125 3.41 -19.51 -10.59
C GLY A 125 2.47 -18.44 -11.13
N PRO A 126 1.21 -18.39 -10.65
CA PRO A 126 0.23 -17.42 -11.14
C PRO A 126 0.55 -15.97 -10.72
N PHE A 127 1.24 -15.79 -9.59
CA PHE A 127 1.54 -14.46 -9.07
C PHE A 127 2.80 -13.87 -9.70
N VAL A 128 2.76 -12.56 -9.97
CA VAL A 128 3.92 -11.79 -10.47
C VAL A 128 5.03 -11.76 -9.42
N PHE A 129 4.66 -11.50 -8.18
CA PHE A 129 5.58 -11.48 -7.04
C PHE A 129 5.52 -12.81 -6.28
N ALA A 130 5.93 -13.88 -6.97
CA ALA A 130 5.91 -15.22 -6.44
C ALA A 130 6.87 -15.40 -5.25
N SER A 131 6.53 -16.32 -4.35
CA SER A 131 7.34 -16.73 -3.22
C SER A 131 7.16 -18.22 -2.96
N THR A 132 8.18 -18.86 -2.39
CA THR A 132 8.15 -20.28 -2.01
C THR A 132 7.31 -20.57 -0.76
N GLY A 133 6.83 -19.53 -0.06
CA GLY A 133 5.96 -19.69 1.11
C GLY A 133 4.58 -20.24 0.75
N LYS A 134 3.83 -20.72 1.75
CA LYS A 134 2.48 -21.34 1.60
C LYS A 134 1.50 -20.51 0.76
N ALA A 135 1.62 -19.19 0.78
CA ALA A 135 0.74 -18.30 0.02
C ALA A 135 1.08 -18.24 -1.49
N GLY A 136 2.20 -18.83 -1.95
CA GLY A 136 2.68 -18.78 -3.33
C GLY A 136 3.08 -17.38 -3.80
N ARG A 137 2.92 -16.35 -2.98
CA ARG A 137 3.21 -14.94 -3.26
C ARG A 137 3.92 -14.26 -2.10
N ILE A 138 4.49 -13.10 -2.38
CA ILE A 138 5.15 -12.29 -1.36
C ILE A 138 4.12 -11.82 -0.32
N THR A 139 4.45 -11.97 0.96
CA THR A 139 3.59 -11.59 2.09
C THR A 139 4.24 -10.57 3.00
N ASP A 140 5.56 -10.66 3.18
CA ASP A 140 6.32 -9.75 4.03
C ASP A 140 7.64 -9.34 3.36
N THR A 141 7.84 -8.03 3.26
CA THR A 141 9.06 -7.42 2.70
C THR A 141 9.74 -6.47 3.69
N ARG A 142 9.32 -6.48 4.96
CA ARG A 142 9.86 -5.55 5.97
C ARG A 142 11.36 -5.66 6.11
N ALA A 143 11.88 -6.87 6.18
CA ALA A 143 13.32 -7.10 6.30
C ALA A 143 14.09 -6.60 5.05
N SER A 144 13.58 -6.86 3.84
CA SER A 144 14.17 -6.36 2.61
C SER A 144 14.12 -4.82 2.55
N HIS A 145 12.97 -4.23 2.92
CA HIS A 145 12.82 -2.79 2.97
C HIS A 145 13.76 -2.14 3.99
N ALA A 146 13.88 -2.72 5.19
CA ALA A 146 14.81 -2.24 6.21
C ALA A 146 16.27 -2.23 5.72
N LYS A 147 16.71 -3.27 5.00
CA LYS A 147 18.05 -3.29 4.39
C LYS A 147 18.26 -2.15 3.38
N ALA A 148 17.28 -1.92 2.51
CA ALA A 148 17.34 -0.83 1.54
C ALA A 148 17.37 0.56 2.22
N LEU A 149 16.60 0.75 3.29
CA LEU A 149 16.60 1.98 4.08
C LEU A 149 17.95 2.19 4.77
N GLN A 150 18.52 1.14 5.35
CA GLN A 150 19.82 1.19 6.00
C GLN A 150 20.93 1.61 5.02
N SER A 151 20.97 1.01 3.82
CA SER A 151 21.96 1.37 2.79
C SER A 151 21.82 2.80 2.29
N ALA A 152 20.61 3.37 2.33
CA ALA A 152 20.31 4.74 1.92
C ALA A 152 20.34 5.76 3.07
N ALA A 153 20.66 5.34 4.31
CA ALA A 153 20.59 6.16 5.51
C ALA A 153 19.23 6.85 5.75
N ILE A 154 18.13 6.19 5.36
CA ILE A 154 16.76 6.69 5.51
C ILE A 154 16.13 6.05 6.75
N VAL A 155 15.52 6.90 7.60
CA VAL A 155 14.90 6.47 8.86
C VAL A 155 13.39 6.70 8.82
N GLY A 156 12.63 5.77 9.40
CA GLY A 156 11.20 5.94 9.68
C GLY A 156 10.25 5.69 8.50
N LEU A 157 10.74 5.49 7.27
CA LEU A 157 9.89 5.19 6.13
C LEU A 157 9.29 3.78 6.23
N THR A 158 7.98 3.69 6.19
CA THR A 158 7.26 2.42 6.16
C THR A 158 6.96 1.96 4.73
N ILE A 159 6.61 0.68 4.55
CA ILE A 159 6.12 0.19 3.25
C ILE A 159 4.86 0.96 2.80
N HIS A 160 4.00 1.36 3.73
CA HIS A 160 2.85 2.22 3.41
C HIS A 160 3.29 3.65 3.06
N GLY A 161 4.42 4.09 3.58
CA GLY A 161 5.07 5.36 3.21
C GLY A 161 5.40 5.43 1.72
N LEU A 162 5.74 4.32 1.05
CA LEU A 162 5.96 4.29 -0.40
C LEU A 162 4.74 4.73 -1.20
N ARG A 163 3.54 4.38 -0.74
CA ARG A 163 2.30 4.85 -1.38
C ARG A 163 2.09 6.35 -1.17
N ARG A 164 2.47 6.90 0.00
CA ARG A 164 2.46 8.35 0.22
C ARG A 164 3.52 9.04 -0.63
N SER A 165 4.70 8.42 -0.76
CA SER A 165 5.76 8.91 -1.64
C SER A 165 5.30 9.03 -3.09
N PHE A 166 4.55 8.05 -3.61
CA PHE A 166 3.97 8.11 -4.95
C PHE A 166 3.10 9.37 -5.12
N SER A 167 2.22 9.68 -4.15
CA SER A 167 1.38 10.88 -4.22
C SER A 167 2.22 12.16 -4.22
N LEU A 168 3.12 12.32 -3.23
CA LEU A 168 3.93 13.52 -3.08
C LEU A 168 4.87 13.74 -4.27
N LEU A 169 5.53 12.68 -4.75
CA LEU A 169 6.41 12.76 -5.91
C LEU A 169 5.63 13.05 -7.20
N GLY A 170 4.43 12.49 -7.33
CA GLY A 170 3.54 12.77 -8.46
C GLY A 170 3.07 14.23 -8.46
N GLU A 171 2.68 14.77 -7.32
CA GLU A 171 2.31 16.18 -7.15
C GLU A 171 3.49 17.11 -7.45
N ALA A 172 4.69 16.79 -6.93
CA ALA A 172 5.91 17.54 -7.19
C ALA A 172 6.32 17.50 -8.68
N ALA A 173 5.99 16.43 -9.39
CA ALA A 173 6.19 16.31 -10.85
C ALA A 173 5.07 16.99 -11.67
N GLY A 174 4.11 17.65 -11.05
CA GLY A 174 3.01 18.37 -11.71
C GLY A 174 1.85 17.48 -12.17
N ALA A 175 1.77 16.23 -11.71
CA ALA A 175 0.64 15.37 -12.05
C ALA A 175 -0.67 15.88 -11.38
N PRO A 176 -1.81 15.94 -12.10
CA PRO A 176 -3.07 16.35 -11.53
C PRO A 176 -3.49 15.45 -10.35
N ALA A 177 -3.93 16.06 -9.25
CA ALA A 177 -4.33 15.32 -8.04
C ALA A 177 -5.43 14.27 -8.32
N GLY A 178 -6.36 14.57 -9.25
CA GLY A 178 -7.38 13.61 -9.70
C GLY A 178 -6.79 12.37 -10.37
N ALA A 179 -5.75 12.53 -11.20
CA ALA A 179 -5.06 11.42 -11.84
C ALA A 179 -4.32 10.54 -10.81
N ILE A 180 -3.62 11.18 -9.86
CA ILE A 180 -2.95 10.49 -8.75
C ILE A 180 -3.98 9.70 -7.95
N ALA A 181 -5.10 10.32 -7.55
CA ALA A 181 -6.18 9.69 -6.80
C ALA A 181 -6.76 8.48 -7.54
N GLN A 182 -7.00 8.61 -8.85
CA GLN A 182 -7.51 7.54 -9.70
C GLN A 182 -6.54 6.34 -9.75
N VAL A 183 -5.24 6.58 -10.00
CA VAL A 183 -4.21 5.52 -10.00
C VAL A 183 -4.14 4.84 -8.65
N MET A 184 -4.18 5.59 -7.56
CA MET A 184 -4.17 5.05 -6.21
C MET A 184 -5.47 4.31 -5.82
N GLY A 185 -6.57 4.49 -6.54
CA GLY A 185 -7.87 3.91 -6.20
C GLY A 185 -8.52 4.59 -5.00
N HIS A 186 -8.41 5.91 -4.92
CA HIS A 186 -9.21 6.72 -4.00
C HIS A 186 -10.59 6.93 -4.64
N LYS A 187 -11.65 6.66 -3.87
CA LYS A 187 -12.99 7.05 -4.31
C LYS A 187 -13.07 8.59 -4.32
N PRO A 188 -13.67 9.20 -5.36
CA PRO A 188 -13.98 10.61 -5.30
C PRO A 188 -14.79 10.88 -4.01
N SER A 189 -14.40 11.89 -3.24
CA SER A 189 -15.28 12.39 -2.19
C SER A 189 -16.55 12.87 -2.87
N ALA A 190 -17.71 12.31 -2.52
CA ALA A 190 -18.98 12.92 -2.90
C ALA A 190 -18.98 14.32 -2.28
N THR A 191 -18.89 15.32 -3.12
CA THR A 191 -19.11 16.73 -2.78
C THR A 191 -20.59 16.93 -2.52
#